data_77b259cb980e668ecfea4de9194fec72
#
_entry.id   77b259cb980e668ecfea4de9194fec72
#
_cell.length_a   1.000
_cell.length_b   1.000
_cell.length_c   1.000
_cell.angle_alpha   90.00
_cell.angle_beta   90.00
_cell.angle_gamma   90.00
#
_symmetry.space_group_name_H-M   'P 1'
#
loop_
_entity.id
_entity.type
_entity.pdbx_description
1 polymer ?
#
loop_
_entity_poly.entity_id
_entity_poly.type
_entity_poly.pdbx_seq_one_letter_code
_entity_poly.pdbx_strand_id
1 'polypeptide(L)'
;MRALVIGAGGVGSAIANIASRKSFITELVIADYDASKAHAVTQKIQDLRFTSVEVDAGDLAALEGLIKKVNPDVVINAVDPRFVMNIFNAAKNAGVNYMDMALSLSIAHPTDPFNKVGVKLGDDQFAQHDEWLTQGNYALIGIGVEPGMSDIFARYAQDYLFSEIDAVTILDGSSLTVDGYEFAPSFSIWTTIEECLNPPLIWNEGWHTTKPFTGGVT
;
A
#
# COMPACT_ATOMS: atom_id res chain seq x y z
N MET A 1 7.35 -10.59 -17.46
CA MET A 1 6.27 -9.92 -16.72
C MET A 1 6.26 -8.45 -17.06
N ARG A 2 5.13 -7.92 -17.45
CA ARG A 2 4.87 -6.50 -17.69
C ARG A 2 4.23 -5.90 -16.43
N ALA A 3 4.79 -4.83 -15.89
CA ALA A 3 4.28 -4.16 -14.69
C ALA A 3 3.88 -2.71 -14.98
N LEU A 4 2.80 -2.26 -14.35
CA LEU A 4 2.41 -0.85 -14.30
C LEU A 4 2.51 -0.39 -12.85
N VAL A 5 3.41 0.55 -12.57
CA VAL A 5 3.60 1.16 -11.25
C VAL A 5 2.93 2.52 -11.23
N ILE A 6 1.95 2.72 -10.36
CA ILE A 6 1.30 4.00 -10.14
C ILE A 6 1.97 4.69 -8.95
N GLY A 7 2.58 5.82 -9.19
CA GLY A 7 3.38 6.61 -8.25
C GLY A 7 4.88 6.53 -8.54
N ALA A 8 5.50 7.68 -8.79
CA ALA A 8 6.94 7.85 -9.02
C ALA A 8 7.66 8.50 -7.84
N GLY A 9 7.08 8.40 -6.64
CA GLY A 9 7.68 8.84 -5.38
C GLY A 9 8.81 7.93 -4.91
N GLY A 10 9.16 7.98 -3.64
CA GLY A 10 10.24 7.18 -3.05
C GLY A 10 10.06 5.67 -3.29
N VAL A 11 8.88 5.14 -2.99
CA VAL A 11 8.57 3.72 -3.15
C VAL A 11 8.56 3.30 -4.61
N GLY A 12 7.84 4.02 -5.50
CA GLY A 12 7.78 3.68 -6.92
C GLY A 12 9.16 3.77 -7.60
N SER A 13 9.98 4.76 -7.23
CA SER A 13 11.36 4.86 -7.70
C SER A 13 12.23 3.69 -7.24
N ALA A 14 12.05 3.24 -6.00
CA ALA A 14 12.75 2.08 -5.47
C ALA A 14 12.33 0.79 -6.18
N ILE A 15 11.02 0.60 -6.41
CA ILE A 15 10.49 -0.53 -7.18
C ILE A 15 11.11 -0.56 -8.58
N ALA A 16 11.09 0.55 -9.31
CA ALA A 16 11.64 0.62 -10.65
C ALA A 16 13.15 0.33 -10.67
N ASN A 17 13.91 0.86 -9.70
CA ASN A 17 15.36 0.62 -9.59
C ASN A 17 15.68 -0.85 -9.25
N ILE A 18 14.89 -1.49 -8.39
CA ILE A 18 15.06 -2.92 -8.08
C ILE A 18 14.68 -3.77 -9.29
N ALA A 19 13.55 -3.45 -9.93
CA ALA A 19 13.04 -4.15 -11.11
C ALA A 19 14.02 -4.13 -12.30
N SER A 20 14.79 -3.05 -12.48
CA SER A 20 15.77 -2.94 -13.57
C SER A 20 16.84 -4.04 -13.51
N ARG A 21 17.11 -4.59 -12.34
CA ARG A 21 18.06 -5.67 -12.09
C ARG A 21 17.43 -7.07 -12.20
N LYS A 22 16.14 -7.15 -12.55
CA LYS A 22 15.40 -8.42 -12.63
C LYS A 22 15.09 -8.77 -14.08
N SER A 23 15.58 -9.91 -14.53
CA SER A 23 15.40 -10.38 -15.93
C SER A 23 13.96 -10.80 -16.22
N PHE A 24 13.16 -11.18 -15.23
CA PHE A 24 11.77 -11.55 -15.42
C PHE A 24 10.85 -10.34 -15.66
N ILE A 25 11.30 -9.12 -15.37
CA ILE A 25 10.59 -7.89 -15.75
C ILE A 25 10.95 -7.57 -17.21
N THR A 26 10.00 -7.76 -18.11
CA THR A 26 10.17 -7.53 -19.54
C THR A 26 9.81 -6.11 -19.96
N GLU A 27 8.91 -5.47 -19.21
CA GLU A 27 8.48 -4.08 -19.39
C GLU A 27 8.00 -3.53 -18.08
N LEU A 28 8.31 -2.27 -17.77
CA LEU A 28 7.76 -1.53 -16.65
C LEU A 28 7.36 -0.13 -17.10
N VAL A 29 6.08 0.19 -16.92
CA VAL A 29 5.57 1.54 -17.08
C VAL A 29 5.42 2.15 -15.69
N ILE A 30 6.06 3.31 -15.45
CA ILE A 30 5.87 4.08 -14.23
C ILE A 30 5.00 5.29 -14.53
N ALA A 31 3.95 5.48 -13.73
CA ALA A 31 2.98 6.55 -13.91
C ALA A 31 2.91 7.44 -12.68
N ASP A 32 2.74 8.73 -12.90
CA ASP A 32 2.55 9.71 -11.82
C ASP A 32 1.68 10.85 -12.36
N TYR A 33 0.99 11.59 -11.49
CA TYR A 33 0.26 12.80 -11.89
C TYR A 33 1.20 13.93 -12.32
N ASP A 34 2.46 13.86 -11.91
CA ASP A 34 3.55 14.71 -12.36
C ASP A 34 4.44 13.95 -13.35
N ALA A 35 4.20 14.17 -14.63
CA ALA A 35 4.97 13.52 -15.71
C ALA A 35 6.48 13.69 -15.54
N SER A 36 6.95 14.80 -14.96
CA SER A 36 8.37 15.07 -14.76
C SER A 36 9.00 14.12 -13.75
N LYS A 37 8.28 13.74 -12.68
CA LYS A 37 8.74 12.76 -11.69
C LYS A 37 8.87 11.36 -12.32
N ALA A 38 7.84 10.92 -13.03
CA ALA A 38 7.87 9.63 -13.71
C ALA A 38 9.02 9.56 -14.73
N HIS A 39 9.22 10.63 -15.50
CA HIS A 39 10.31 10.74 -16.46
C HIS A 39 11.69 10.73 -15.80
N ALA A 40 11.87 11.43 -14.69
CA ALA A 40 13.13 11.45 -13.96
C ALA A 40 13.58 10.07 -13.47
N VAL A 41 12.62 9.20 -13.10
CA VAL A 41 12.92 7.81 -12.70
C VAL A 41 13.44 7.02 -13.89
N THR A 42 12.77 7.05 -15.03
CA THR A 42 13.19 6.30 -16.22
C THR A 42 14.51 6.80 -16.78
N GLN A 43 14.75 8.11 -16.74
CA GLN A 43 16.05 8.69 -17.14
C GLN A 43 17.23 8.20 -16.30
N LYS A 44 17.04 8.00 -14.99
CA LYS A 44 18.09 7.48 -14.11
C LYS A 44 18.39 6.01 -14.37
N ILE A 45 17.37 5.21 -14.71
CA ILE A 45 17.52 3.79 -14.94
C ILE A 45 18.21 3.50 -16.29
N GLN A 46 17.95 4.30 -17.32
CA GLN A 46 18.54 4.17 -18.67
C GLN A 46 18.36 2.78 -19.31
N ASP A 47 17.20 2.17 -19.09
CA ASP A 47 16.84 0.86 -19.62
C ASP A 47 15.59 0.99 -20.49
N LEU A 48 15.67 0.55 -21.74
CA LEU A 48 14.58 0.68 -22.73
C LEU A 48 13.31 -0.08 -22.37
N ARG A 49 13.38 -0.99 -21.41
CA ARG A 49 12.21 -1.68 -20.86
C ARG A 49 11.34 -0.78 -19.98
N PHE A 50 11.86 0.39 -19.56
CA PHE A 50 11.23 1.29 -18.62
C PHE A 50 10.75 2.55 -19.31
N THR A 51 9.44 2.77 -19.27
CA THR A 51 8.80 3.95 -19.85
C THR A 51 8.01 4.70 -18.79
N SER A 52 7.71 5.97 -19.05
CA SER A 52 6.94 6.82 -18.13
C SER A 52 5.70 7.38 -18.80
N VAL A 53 4.66 7.61 -18.00
CA VAL A 53 3.40 8.20 -18.44
C VAL A 53 2.79 9.05 -17.33
N GLU A 54 1.98 10.04 -17.73
CA GLU A 54 1.18 10.81 -16.79
C GLU A 54 -0.18 10.16 -16.56
N VAL A 55 -0.62 10.08 -15.28
CA VAL A 55 -1.96 9.67 -14.89
C VAL A 55 -2.33 10.23 -13.53
N ASP A 56 -3.53 10.75 -13.40
CA ASP A 56 -4.11 11.11 -12.11
C ASP A 56 -4.75 9.88 -11.46
N ALA A 57 -4.24 9.45 -10.30
CA ALA A 57 -4.79 8.34 -9.52
C ALA A 57 -6.18 8.65 -8.93
N GLY A 58 -6.62 9.91 -8.96
CA GLY A 58 -7.98 10.33 -8.63
C GLY A 58 -8.99 10.07 -9.74
N ASP A 59 -8.55 9.88 -10.99
CA ASP A 59 -9.41 9.66 -12.15
C ASP A 59 -9.48 8.17 -12.51
N LEU A 60 -10.57 7.52 -12.08
CA LEU A 60 -10.81 6.09 -12.34
C LEU A 60 -10.83 5.76 -13.84
N ALA A 61 -11.43 6.63 -14.67
CA ALA A 61 -11.53 6.37 -16.10
C ALA A 61 -10.18 6.48 -16.80
N ALA A 62 -9.34 7.45 -16.40
CA ALA A 62 -7.97 7.58 -16.87
C ALA A 62 -7.11 6.37 -16.49
N LEU A 63 -7.25 5.87 -15.25
CA LEU A 63 -6.57 4.66 -14.77
C LEU A 63 -6.98 3.43 -15.60
N GLU A 64 -8.27 3.20 -15.81
CA GLU A 64 -8.77 2.09 -16.63
C GLU A 64 -8.29 2.17 -18.07
N GLY A 65 -8.30 3.37 -18.65
CA GLY A 65 -7.78 3.63 -19.99
C GLY A 65 -6.29 3.31 -20.11
N LEU A 66 -5.50 3.72 -19.11
CA LEU A 66 -4.07 3.43 -19.04
C LEU A 66 -3.81 1.94 -18.88
N ILE A 67 -4.50 1.26 -17.98
CA ILE A 67 -4.34 -0.19 -17.75
C ILE A 67 -4.65 -0.96 -19.03
N LYS A 68 -5.75 -0.63 -19.71
CA LYS A 68 -6.09 -1.24 -21.00
C LYS A 68 -5.03 -1.00 -22.07
N LYS A 69 -4.46 0.20 -22.14
CA LYS A 69 -3.43 0.56 -23.10
C LYS A 69 -2.10 -0.17 -22.84
N VAL A 70 -1.68 -0.24 -21.58
CA VAL A 70 -0.42 -0.90 -21.17
C VAL A 70 -0.57 -2.41 -21.20
N ASN A 71 -1.76 -2.93 -20.88
CA ASN A 71 -2.07 -4.36 -20.72
C ASN A 71 -1.05 -5.08 -19.83
N PRO A 72 -0.87 -4.64 -18.57
CA PRO A 72 0.13 -5.20 -17.68
C PRO A 72 -0.32 -6.54 -17.09
N ASP A 73 0.62 -7.36 -16.62
CA ASP A 73 0.34 -8.56 -15.84
C ASP A 73 -0.05 -8.20 -14.39
N VAL A 74 0.45 -7.05 -13.91
CA VAL A 74 0.19 -6.55 -12.55
C VAL A 74 0.22 -5.01 -12.50
N VAL A 75 -0.72 -4.43 -11.76
CA VAL A 75 -0.72 -3.03 -11.33
C VAL A 75 -0.17 -2.95 -9.92
N ILE A 76 0.87 -2.15 -9.70
CA ILE A 76 1.49 -1.92 -8.40
C ILE A 76 1.16 -0.50 -7.96
N ASN A 77 0.44 -0.37 -6.87
CA ASN A 77 0.08 0.90 -6.28
C ASN A 77 1.18 1.38 -5.31
N ALA A 78 1.81 2.50 -5.63
CA ALA A 78 2.87 3.13 -4.85
C ALA A 78 2.56 4.62 -4.55
N VAL A 79 1.27 4.95 -4.40
CA VAL A 79 0.79 6.28 -4.04
C VAL A 79 0.16 6.32 -2.65
N ASP A 80 -0.27 7.51 -2.26
CA ASP A 80 -0.96 7.77 -1.00
C ASP A 80 -2.20 6.87 -0.82
N PRO A 81 -2.47 6.36 0.39
CA PRO A 81 -3.60 5.46 0.67
C PRO A 81 -4.97 5.96 0.25
N ARG A 82 -5.17 7.28 0.16
CA ARG A 82 -6.43 7.87 -0.31
C ARG A 82 -6.83 7.44 -1.73
N PHE A 83 -5.87 7.01 -2.55
CA PHE A 83 -6.11 6.57 -3.92
C PHE A 83 -6.18 5.05 -4.08
N VAL A 84 -6.01 4.29 -3.00
CA VAL A 84 -5.98 2.82 -3.03
C VAL A 84 -7.21 2.27 -3.74
N MET A 85 -8.42 2.66 -3.34
CA MET A 85 -9.64 2.10 -3.89
C MET A 85 -9.85 2.44 -5.36
N ASN A 86 -9.41 3.61 -5.83
CA ASN A 86 -9.48 3.94 -7.26
C ASN A 86 -8.62 3.02 -8.11
N ILE A 87 -7.37 2.82 -7.71
CA ILE A 87 -6.42 1.97 -8.46
C ILE A 87 -6.81 0.50 -8.34
N PHE A 88 -7.24 0.05 -7.15
CA PHE A 88 -7.74 -1.29 -6.90
C PHE A 88 -8.96 -1.63 -7.78
N ASN A 89 -9.94 -0.73 -7.84
CA ASN A 89 -11.11 -0.90 -8.68
C ASN A 89 -10.78 -0.83 -10.17
N ALA A 90 -9.87 0.06 -10.60
CA ALA A 90 -9.41 0.13 -11.98
C ALA A 90 -8.75 -1.17 -12.44
N ALA A 91 -7.89 -1.76 -11.60
CA ALA A 91 -7.24 -3.04 -11.87
C ALA A 91 -8.27 -4.18 -11.93
N LYS A 92 -9.21 -4.23 -10.98
CA LYS A 92 -10.32 -5.20 -10.98
C LYS A 92 -11.16 -5.09 -12.25
N ASN A 93 -11.61 -3.89 -12.59
CA ASN A 93 -12.46 -3.66 -13.78
C ASN A 93 -11.74 -4.01 -15.09
N ALA A 94 -10.42 -3.88 -15.12
CA ALA A 94 -9.61 -4.28 -16.26
C ALA A 94 -9.21 -5.77 -16.27
N GLY A 95 -9.55 -6.54 -15.21
CA GLY A 95 -9.18 -7.95 -15.08
C GLY A 95 -7.66 -8.18 -14.96
N VAL A 96 -6.95 -7.32 -14.22
CA VAL A 96 -5.50 -7.37 -14.05
C VAL A 96 -5.16 -7.57 -12.59
N ASN A 97 -4.08 -8.32 -12.29
CA ASN A 97 -3.62 -8.49 -10.92
C ASN A 97 -3.22 -7.15 -10.28
N TYR A 98 -3.37 -7.06 -8.99
CA TYR A 98 -3.12 -5.85 -8.22
C TYR A 98 -2.20 -6.11 -7.03
N MET A 99 -1.44 -5.07 -6.63
CA MET A 99 -0.57 -5.10 -5.46
C MET A 99 -0.49 -3.72 -4.82
N ASP A 100 -0.58 -3.66 -3.49
CA ASP A 100 -0.30 -2.43 -2.71
C ASP A 100 0.45 -2.72 -1.42
N MET A 101 0.94 -1.66 -0.77
CA MET A 101 1.65 -1.70 0.49
C MET A 101 0.84 -1.14 1.67
N ALA A 102 -0.27 -0.42 1.41
CA ALA A 102 -0.88 0.44 2.41
C ALA A 102 -2.29 0.03 2.87
N LEU A 103 -3.00 -0.82 2.11
CA LEU A 103 -4.42 -1.12 2.30
C LEU A 103 -5.35 0.11 2.11
N SER A 104 -6.67 -0.12 2.04
CA SER A 104 -7.67 0.94 2.09
C SER A 104 -7.75 1.55 3.48
N LEU A 105 -8.02 2.86 3.54
CA LEU A 105 -8.03 3.62 4.79
C LEU A 105 -9.08 3.12 5.77
N SER A 106 -8.76 3.19 7.05
CA SER A 106 -9.73 3.06 8.13
C SER A 106 -10.60 4.32 8.24
N ILE A 107 -11.83 4.17 8.73
CA ILE A 107 -12.73 5.28 8.99
C ILE A 107 -13.23 5.15 10.43
N ALA A 108 -12.96 6.16 11.24
CA ALA A 108 -13.43 6.21 12.61
C ALA A 108 -14.96 6.15 12.71
N HIS A 109 -15.51 5.52 13.76
CA HIS A 109 -16.96 5.44 13.93
C HIS A 109 -17.58 6.85 14.05
N PRO A 110 -18.61 7.18 13.25
CA PRO A 110 -19.05 8.56 13.03
C PRO A 110 -19.61 9.27 14.28
N THR A 111 -20.10 8.52 15.26
CA THR A 111 -20.71 9.11 16.47
C THR A 111 -20.00 8.75 17.77
N ASP A 112 -19.13 7.75 17.75
CA ASP A 112 -18.44 7.28 18.96
C ASP A 112 -17.09 6.63 18.61
N PRO A 113 -16.12 7.42 18.12
CA PRO A 113 -14.89 6.90 17.52
C PRO A 113 -13.93 6.24 18.52
N PHE A 114 -14.10 6.47 19.81
CA PHE A 114 -13.19 5.95 20.84
C PHE A 114 -13.74 4.75 21.62
N ASN A 115 -14.99 4.37 21.37
CA ASN A 115 -15.59 3.21 22.02
C ASN A 115 -16.21 2.21 21.02
N LYS A 116 -16.37 2.63 19.77
CA LYS A 116 -16.93 1.78 18.71
C LYS A 116 -15.98 1.71 17.53
N VAL A 117 -15.74 0.50 17.08
CA VAL A 117 -14.97 0.24 15.87
C VAL A 117 -15.73 0.77 14.65
N GLY A 118 -15.02 1.53 13.81
CA GLY A 118 -15.52 1.98 12.53
C GLY A 118 -15.14 1.02 11.39
N VAL A 119 -14.85 1.54 10.20
CA VAL A 119 -14.28 0.76 9.10
C VAL A 119 -12.80 0.51 9.40
N LYS A 120 -12.39 -0.74 9.35
CA LYS A 120 -10.99 -1.12 9.60
C LYS A 120 -10.15 -0.96 8.33
N LEU A 121 -8.87 -0.81 8.51
CA LEU A 121 -7.89 -0.81 7.42
C LEU A 121 -8.08 -2.08 6.56
N GLY A 122 -8.25 -1.90 5.26
CA GLY A 122 -8.45 -3.00 4.31
C GLY A 122 -9.89 -3.54 4.17
N ASP A 123 -10.84 -3.17 5.02
CA ASP A 123 -12.21 -3.71 4.97
C ASP A 123 -12.86 -3.56 3.60
N ASP A 124 -12.68 -2.42 2.93
CA ASP A 124 -13.27 -2.16 1.61
C ASP A 124 -12.67 -3.05 0.50
N GLN A 125 -11.40 -3.43 0.65
CA GLN A 125 -10.72 -4.35 -0.26
C GLN A 125 -11.13 -5.80 0.02
N PHE A 126 -11.13 -6.20 1.30
CA PHE A 126 -11.53 -7.55 1.70
C PHE A 126 -13.00 -7.84 1.35
N ALA A 127 -13.87 -6.85 1.41
CA ALA A 127 -15.28 -6.99 1.00
C ALA A 127 -15.46 -7.41 -0.48
N GLN A 128 -14.46 -7.18 -1.32
CA GLN A 128 -14.50 -7.53 -2.75
C GLN A 128 -13.77 -8.86 -3.08
N HIS A 129 -13.43 -9.66 -2.07
CA HIS A 129 -12.70 -10.93 -2.23
C HIS A 129 -13.33 -11.86 -3.29
N ASP A 130 -14.64 -12.09 -3.18
CA ASP A 130 -15.35 -13.02 -4.06
C ASP A 130 -15.39 -12.55 -5.52
N GLU A 131 -15.40 -11.23 -5.75
CA GLU A 131 -15.35 -10.65 -7.09
C GLU A 131 -13.99 -10.92 -7.76
N TRP A 132 -12.89 -10.71 -7.03
CA TRP A 132 -11.54 -11.02 -7.49
C TRP A 132 -11.36 -12.51 -7.78
N LEU A 133 -11.84 -13.36 -6.89
CA LEU A 133 -11.77 -14.82 -7.04
C LEU A 133 -12.54 -15.28 -8.28
N THR A 134 -13.75 -14.73 -8.50
CA THR A 134 -14.58 -15.07 -9.66
C THR A 134 -13.93 -14.69 -10.99
N GLN A 135 -13.17 -13.60 -11.01
CA GLN A 135 -12.41 -13.18 -12.19
C GLN A 135 -11.14 -13.99 -12.44
N GLY A 136 -10.69 -14.80 -11.48
CA GLY A 136 -9.45 -15.57 -11.56
C GLY A 136 -8.19 -14.71 -11.43
N ASN A 137 -8.31 -13.48 -10.93
CA ASN A 137 -7.20 -12.56 -10.67
C ASN A 137 -6.85 -12.49 -9.18
N TYR A 138 -5.68 -11.96 -8.89
CA TYR A 138 -5.17 -11.81 -7.53
C TYR A 138 -5.01 -10.33 -7.17
N ALA A 139 -5.41 -10.00 -5.94
CA ALA A 139 -5.05 -8.76 -5.28
C ALA A 139 -4.18 -9.09 -4.06
N LEU A 140 -2.91 -8.73 -4.10
CA LEU A 140 -1.98 -8.85 -2.98
C LEU A 140 -1.90 -7.49 -2.29
N ILE A 141 -2.55 -7.38 -1.14
CA ILE A 141 -2.76 -6.10 -0.45
C ILE A 141 -1.97 -6.04 0.85
N GLY A 142 -1.57 -4.83 1.26
CA GLY A 142 -0.88 -4.59 2.52
C GLY A 142 0.51 -5.24 2.60
N ILE A 143 1.29 -5.31 1.51
CA ILE A 143 2.61 -5.94 1.50
C ILE A 143 3.75 -4.92 1.73
N GLY A 144 3.58 -4.06 2.71
CA GLY A 144 4.62 -3.17 3.21
C GLY A 144 5.49 -3.81 4.30
N VAL A 145 5.93 -2.99 5.23
CA VAL A 145 6.60 -3.44 6.47
C VAL A 145 5.54 -3.71 7.53
N GLU A 146 4.69 -2.73 7.78
CA GLU A 146 3.51 -2.74 8.65
C GLU A 146 2.40 -1.93 7.96
N PRO A 147 1.39 -2.60 7.44
CA PRO A 147 1.17 -4.04 7.34
C PRO A 147 2.09 -4.75 6.33
N GLY A 148 2.28 -6.06 6.51
CA GLY A 148 2.93 -6.95 5.54
C GLY A 148 4.04 -7.83 6.10
N MET A 149 5.26 -7.32 6.27
CA MET A 149 6.39 -8.14 6.76
C MET A 149 6.16 -8.65 8.18
N SER A 150 5.57 -7.82 9.05
CA SER A 150 5.18 -8.19 10.40
C SER A 150 4.19 -9.35 10.43
N ASP A 151 3.19 -9.35 9.54
CA ASP A 151 2.20 -10.41 9.43
C ASP A 151 2.84 -11.73 8.98
N ILE A 152 3.77 -11.66 8.02
CA ILE A 152 4.52 -12.83 7.55
C ILE A 152 5.39 -13.41 8.67
N PHE A 153 6.04 -12.57 9.48
CA PHE A 153 6.85 -13.05 10.61
C PHE A 153 5.98 -13.66 11.70
N ALA A 154 4.83 -13.05 12.01
CA ALA A 154 3.88 -13.60 12.98
C ALA A 154 3.35 -14.97 12.49
N ARG A 155 3.00 -15.08 11.22
CA ARG A 155 2.56 -16.35 10.62
C ARG A 155 3.65 -17.41 10.62
N TYR A 156 4.88 -17.05 10.26
CA TYR A 156 6.01 -17.96 10.32
C TYR A 156 6.28 -18.46 11.74
N ALA A 157 6.19 -17.55 12.72
CA ALA A 157 6.36 -17.92 14.12
C ALA A 157 5.27 -18.90 14.59
N GLN A 158 4.02 -18.69 14.20
CA GLN A 158 2.92 -19.59 14.48
C GLN A 158 3.13 -20.98 13.87
N ASP A 159 3.58 -21.05 12.62
CA ASP A 159 3.67 -22.30 11.89
C ASP A 159 4.91 -23.14 12.29
N TYR A 160 6.00 -22.50 12.75
CA TYR A 160 7.30 -23.17 12.86
C TYR A 160 8.02 -22.97 14.19
N LEU A 161 7.70 -21.95 14.99
CA LEU A 161 8.49 -21.60 16.17
C LEU A 161 7.76 -21.82 17.50
N PHE A 162 6.45 -21.63 17.54
CA PHE A 162 5.65 -21.70 18.76
C PHE A 162 4.47 -22.64 18.60
N SER A 163 4.14 -23.36 19.67
CA SER A 163 2.92 -24.19 19.74
C SER A 163 1.66 -23.34 19.93
N GLU A 164 1.80 -22.18 20.56
CA GLU A 164 0.74 -21.21 20.85
C GLU A 164 1.36 -19.81 20.92
N ILE A 165 0.61 -18.81 20.48
CA ILE A 165 1.01 -17.39 20.54
C ILE A 165 -0.04 -16.66 21.40
N ASP A 166 0.39 -16.14 22.55
CA ASP A 166 -0.47 -15.38 23.48
C ASP A 166 -0.64 -13.92 23.02
N ALA A 167 0.42 -13.34 22.46
CA ALA A 167 0.41 -11.96 22.01
C ALA A 167 1.38 -11.72 20.85
N VAL A 168 1.04 -10.79 19.97
CA VAL A 168 1.93 -10.24 18.94
C VAL A 168 2.05 -8.74 19.16
N THR A 169 3.27 -8.26 19.34
CA THR A 169 3.57 -6.83 19.46
C THR A 169 4.57 -6.44 18.40
N ILE A 170 4.28 -5.37 17.67
CA ILE A 170 5.16 -4.83 16.64
C ILE A 170 5.63 -3.46 17.12
N LEU A 171 6.95 -3.26 17.09
CA LEU A 171 7.59 -2.00 17.48
C LEU A 171 8.44 -1.51 16.32
N ASP A 172 8.07 -0.35 15.80
CA ASP A 172 8.81 0.35 14.77
C ASP A 172 9.68 1.46 15.36
N GLY A 173 10.88 1.60 14.83
CA GLY A 173 11.79 2.66 15.22
C GLY A 173 12.56 3.19 14.03
N SER A 174 12.87 4.50 14.06
CA SER A 174 13.68 5.16 13.03
C SER A 174 14.81 5.95 13.67
N SER A 175 15.98 5.84 13.06
CA SER A 175 17.15 6.67 13.39
C SER A 175 17.37 7.80 12.36
N LEU A 176 16.38 8.05 11.49
CA LEU A 176 16.47 9.11 10.49
C LEU A 176 16.59 10.48 11.19
N THR A 177 17.60 11.25 10.80
CA THR A 177 17.74 12.66 11.16
C THR A 177 17.73 13.49 9.90
N VAL A 178 17.05 14.64 9.94
CA VAL A 178 17.04 15.63 8.88
C VAL A 178 17.47 16.96 9.44
N ASP A 179 18.51 17.55 8.88
CA ASP A 179 19.07 18.81 9.36
C ASP A 179 18.00 19.92 9.39
N GLY A 180 17.87 20.59 10.53
CA GLY A 180 16.90 21.66 10.74
C GLY A 180 15.50 21.21 11.15
N TYR A 181 15.26 19.91 11.34
CA TYR A 181 13.99 19.37 11.82
C TYR A 181 14.18 18.43 13.01
N GLU A 182 13.41 18.63 14.07
CA GLU A 182 13.38 17.73 15.22
C GLU A 182 12.66 16.42 14.91
N PHE A 183 11.69 16.48 14.00
CA PHE A 183 10.92 15.33 13.51
C PHE A 183 10.73 15.43 12.00
N ALA A 184 11.09 14.38 11.28
CA ALA A 184 10.90 14.30 9.84
C ALA A 184 10.49 12.87 9.45
N PRO A 185 9.23 12.65 9.04
CA PRO A 185 8.82 11.34 8.54
C PRO A 185 9.54 11.02 7.23
N SER A 186 9.92 9.77 7.05
CA SER A 186 10.63 9.30 5.85
C SER A 186 9.72 9.03 4.66
N PHE A 187 8.42 9.12 4.86
CA PHE A 187 7.38 8.86 3.85
C PHE A 187 6.24 9.90 3.93
N SER A 188 5.05 9.59 3.48
CA SER A 188 3.93 10.53 3.45
C SER A 188 3.63 11.15 4.82
N ILE A 189 3.75 12.48 4.93
CA ILE A 189 3.40 13.23 6.17
C ILE A 189 1.93 13.02 6.54
N TRP A 190 1.05 12.89 5.56
CA TRP A 190 -0.38 12.66 5.80
C TRP A 190 -0.65 11.31 6.41
N THR A 191 0.02 10.25 5.95
CA THR A 191 -0.06 8.91 6.54
C THR A 191 0.40 8.93 8.00
N THR A 192 1.52 9.59 8.28
CA THR A 192 2.02 9.74 9.66
C THR A 192 1.02 10.47 10.56
N ILE A 193 0.37 11.53 10.05
CA ILE A 193 -0.66 12.26 10.82
C ILE A 193 -1.87 11.36 11.09
N GLU A 194 -2.33 10.60 10.12
CA GLU A 194 -3.45 9.66 10.28
C GLU A 194 -3.12 8.56 11.29
N GLU A 195 -1.95 7.95 11.19
CA GLU A 195 -1.48 6.93 12.15
C GLU A 195 -1.41 7.45 13.58
N CYS A 196 -1.01 8.71 13.77
CA CYS A 196 -0.94 9.33 15.09
C CYS A 196 -2.28 9.75 15.66
N LEU A 197 -3.25 10.14 14.83
CA LEU A 197 -4.49 10.78 15.28
C LEU A 197 -5.72 9.89 15.20
N ASN A 198 -5.72 8.86 14.38
CA ASN A 198 -6.84 7.94 14.28
C ASN A 198 -6.98 7.11 15.56
N PRO A 199 -8.21 6.73 15.94
CA PRO A 199 -8.42 5.80 17.03
C PRO A 199 -7.72 4.47 16.74
N PRO A 200 -6.82 4.00 17.63
CA PRO A 200 -6.12 2.74 17.43
C PRO A 200 -7.09 1.56 17.48
N LEU A 201 -6.82 0.55 16.67
CA LEU A 201 -7.56 -0.71 16.68
C LEU A 201 -6.75 -1.79 17.37
N ILE A 202 -7.39 -2.50 18.29
CA ILE A 202 -6.80 -3.55 19.11
C ILE A 202 -7.67 -4.80 18.94
N TRP A 203 -7.03 -5.94 18.72
CA TRP A 203 -7.70 -7.24 18.75
C TRP A 203 -7.49 -7.91 20.11
N ASN A 204 -8.57 -8.16 20.84
CA ASN A 204 -8.58 -8.99 22.04
C ASN A 204 -9.97 -9.64 22.15
N GLU A 205 -10.10 -10.90 21.77
CA GLU A 205 -11.39 -11.61 21.67
C GLU A 205 -12.45 -10.87 20.82
N GLY A 206 -11.99 -9.96 19.96
CA GLY A 206 -12.79 -9.06 19.12
C GLY A 206 -12.06 -7.75 18.88
N TRP A 207 -12.55 -6.97 17.91
CA TRP A 207 -11.99 -5.65 17.61
C TRP A 207 -12.47 -4.61 18.64
N HIS A 208 -11.52 -3.86 19.17
CA HIS A 208 -11.73 -2.75 20.09
C HIS A 208 -11.04 -1.49 19.59
N THR A 209 -11.43 -0.35 20.13
CA THR A 209 -10.78 0.94 19.87
C THR A 209 -10.69 1.75 21.15
N THR A 210 -9.81 2.72 21.21
CA THR A 210 -9.59 3.61 22.34
C THR A 210 -9.11 4.98 21.86
N LYS A 211 -8.88 5.90 22.79
CA LYS A 211 -8.27 7.19 22.45
C LYS A 211 -6.82 7.04 22.06
N PRO A 212 -6.34 7.79 21.04
CA PRO A 212 -4.92 7.84 20.73
C PRO A 212 -4.07 8.18 21.97
N PHE A 213 -2.89 7.60 22.07
CA PHE A 213 -1.93 7.82 23.16
C PHE A 213 -2.38 7.48 24.59
N THR A 214 -3.57 6.89 24.77
CA THR A 214 -4.06 6.49 26.10
C THR A 214 -3.99 4.99 26.34
N GLY A 215 -3.80 4.21 25.32
CA GLY A 215 -3.70 2.76 25.36
C GLY A 215 -2.26 2.29 25.40
N GLY A 216 -1.47 2.73 26.38
CA GLY A 216 -0.19 2.07 26.61
C GLY A 216 -0.45 0.60 26.91
N VAL A 217 0.20 -0.29 26.16
CA VAL A 217 0.27 -1.71 26.51
C VAL A 217 0.96 -1.78 27.87
N THR A 218 0.20 -2.17 28.88
CA THR A 218 0.74 -2.50 30.20
C THR A 218 1.20 -3.94 30.20
#